data_2bc635a3fb5f89f1fcc42c3a6ba587f9
#
_entry.id   2bc635a3fb5f89f1fcc42c3a6ba587f9
#
_cell.length_a   1.000
_cell.length_b   1.000
_cell.length_c   1.000
_cell.angle_alpha   90.00
_cell.angle_beta   90.00
_cell.angle_gamma   90.00
#
_symmetry.space_group_name_H-M   'P 1'
#
loop_
_entity.id
_entity.type
_entity.pdbx_description
1 polymer ?
#
loop_
_entity_poly.entity_id
_entity_poly.type
_entity_poly.pdbx_seq_one_letter_code
_entity_poly.pdbx_strand_id
1 'polypeptide(L)'
;MKKLMFTMAVVATACVMSGCVSTHARDSQLDLKPKTAALEPQDVRRTVEKMVDSMLADAEVIKEVGGSRPVLDMTGIKNRSTMHIDTQMITSSIRTKLIRSRKFRFMDHTTAADDQKFLNDQALNGMTDPAKAVRMGKQSAAQMYLYGALDEIRNQTDGVTDRYYKFNLNLKDLRSGEIIWTDEQEIRKEQVKNVIGF
;
A
#
# COMPACT_ATOMS: atom_id res chain seq x y z
N MET A 1 -80.06 30.11 -11.18
CA MET A 1 -79.47 31.38 -11.59
C MET A 1 -78.23 31.60 -10.74
N LYS A 2 -77.03 31.38 -11.27
CA LYS A 2 -75.81 32.13 -10.93
C LYS A 2 -74.62 31.28 -11.42
N LYS A 3 -73.93 31.86 -12.32
CA LYS A 3 -72.82 31.27 -13.04
C LYS A 3 -71.59 31.07 -12.14
N LEU A 4 -71.05 29.88 -12.18
CA LEU A 4 -69.77 29.50 -11.51
C LEU A 4 -68.67 29.78 -12.52
N MET A 5 -67.79 30.74 -12.26
CA MET A 5 -66.55 30.95 -13.01
C MET A 5 -65.47 30.05 -12.46
N PHE A 6 -65.01 29.19 -13.31
CA PHE A 6 -63.91 28.27 -13.03
C PHE A 6 -62.60 28.95 -13.47
N THR A 7 -61.81 29.38 -12.49
CA THR A 7 -60.44 29.87 -12.76
C THR A 7 -59.46 28.74 -12.62
N MET A 8 -58.93 28.34 -13.78
CA MET A 8 -57.90 27.27 -13.89
C MET A 8 -56.54 27.88 -13.63
N ALA A 9 -55.97 27.59 -12.46
CA ALA A 9 -54.58 27.92 -12.13
C ALA A 9 -53.67 26.82 -12.64
N VAL A 10 -52.86 27.11 -13.64
CA VAL A 10 -51.79 26.22 -14.12
C VAL A 10 -50.61 26.38 -13.20
N VAL A 11 -50.36 25.39 -12.38
CA VAL A 11 -49.12 25.30 -11.58
C VAL A 11 -48.09 24.59 -12.43
N ALA A 12 -47.14 25.35 -12.94
CA ALA A 12 -45.95 24.81 -13.61
C ALA A 12 -45.01 24.25 -12.56
N THR A 13 -45.01 22.93 -12.40
CA THR A 13 -44.04 22.21 -11.55
C THR A 13 -42.72 22.07 -12.29
N ALA A 14 -41.74 22.90 -11.94
CA ALA A 14 -40.37 22.74 -12.41
C ALA A 14 -39.74 21.53 -11.71
N CYS A 15 -39.62 20.40 -12.43
CA CYS A 15 -38.84 19.26 -12.00
C CYS A 15 -37.34 19.64 -12.05
N VAL A 16 -36.77 19.95 -10.90
CA VAL A 16 -35.35 20.05 -10.71
C VAL A 16 -34.80 18.60 -10.73
N MET A 17 -34.21 18.20 -11.84
CA MET A 17 -33.46 16.96 -11.97
C MET A 17 -32.17 17.12 -11.19
N SER A 18 -32.18 16.84 -9.90
CA SER A 18 -30.95 16.60 -9.11
C SER A 18 -30.36 15.28 -9.58
N GLY A 19 -29.41 15.34 -10.50
CA GLY A 19 -28.59 14.20 -10.87
C GLY A 19 -27.79 13.74 -9.65
N CYS A 20 -28.26 12.72 -8.95
CA CYS A 20 -27.46 12.01 -7.97
C CYS A 20 -26.34 11.30 -8.69
N VAL A 21 -25.11 11.84 -8.61
CA VAL A 21 -23.92 11.10 -8.96
C VAL A 21 -23.71 10.03 -7.89
N SER A 22 -24.20 8.83 -8.15
CA SER A 22 -23.93 7.68 -7.27
C SER A 22 -22.52 7.21 -7.49
N THR A 23 -21.61 7.56 -6.57
CA THR A 23 -20.28 6.99 -6.48
C THR A 23 -20.40 5.59 -5.89
N HIS A 24 -20.42 4.57 -6.73
CA HIS A 24 -20.34 3.19 -6.24
C HIS A 24 -18.89 2.88 -5.87
N ALA A 25 -18.63 2.68 -4.58
CA ALA A 25 -17.38 2.06 -4.14
C ALA A 25 -17.38 0.62 -4.68
N ARG A 26 -16.46 0.34 -5.60
CA ARG A 26 -16.25 -1.03 -6.09
C ARG A 26 -15.62 -1.86 -4.99
N ASP A 27 -16.20 -3.01 -4.71
CA ASP A 27 -15.56 -4.00 -3.86
C ASP A 27 -14.22 -4.39 -4.48
N SER A 28 -13.15 -4.24 -3.70
CA SER A 28 -11.78 -4.55 -4.13
C SER A 28 -11.56 -6.04 -4.41
N GLN A 29 -12.57 -6.86 -4.18
CA GLN A 29 -12.52 -8.31 -4.38
C GLN A 29 -13.12 -8.78 -5.71
N LEU A 30 -13.75 -7.91 -6.49
CA LEU A 30 -14.25 -8.26 -7.80
C LEU A 30 -13.08 -8.48 -8.77
N ASP A 31 -12.94 -9.70 -9.25
CA ASP A 31 -12.02 -10.10 -10.32
C ASP A 31 -12.46 -9.47 -11.65
N LEU A 32 -12.10 -8.21 -11.84
CA LEU A 32 -12.23 -7.58 -13.15
C LEU A 32 -11.12 -8.13 -14.03
N LYS A 33 -11.49 -8.74 -15.17
CA LYS A 33 -10.51 -9.15 -16.18
C LYS A 33 -9.64 -7.94 -16.54
N PRO A 34 -8.31 -8.06 -16.54
CA PRO A 34 -7.43 -6.97 -16.87
C PRO A 34 -7.69 -6.48 -18.28
N LYS A 35 -8.03 -5.21 -18.44
CA LYS A 35 -8.29 -4.57 -19.75
C LYS A 35 -7.07 -3.87 -20.30
N THR A 36 -5.99 -3.79 -19.51
CA THR A 36 -4.79 -3.04 -19.86
C THR A 36 -3.54 -3.84 -19.49
N ALA A 37 -2.42 -3.56 -20.17
CA ALA A 37 -1.11 -4.08 -19.77
C ALA A 37 -0.53 -3.36 -18.53
N ALA A 38 -1.33 -2.55 -17.85
CA ALA A 38 -0.94 -1.89 -16.61
C ALA A 38 -1.07 -2.83 -15.42
N LEU A 39 -0.21 -2.63 -14.43
CA LEU A 39 -0.31 -3.30 -13.14
C LEU A 39 -1.53 -2.77 -12.37
N GLU A 40 -2.40 -3.64 -11.94
CA GLU A 40 -3.60 -3.28 -11.20
C GLU A 40 -3.39 -3.41 -9.67
N PRO A 41 -4.12 -2.63 -8.85
CA PRO A 41 -3.97 -2.67 -7.39
C PRO A 41 -4.16 -4.07 -6.79
N GLN A 42 -5.04 -4.87 -7.37
CA GLN A 42 -5.28 -6.26 -6.92
C GLN A 42 -4.11 -7.19 -7.24
N ASP A 43 -3.40 -6.98 -8.36
CA ASP A 43 -2.20 -7.77 -8.68
C ASP A 43 -1.12 -7.53 -7.62
N VAL A 44 -0.90 -6.24 -7.30
CA VAL A 44 0.05 -5.82 -6.26
C VAL A 44 -0.33 -6.43 -4.91
N ARG A 45 -1.60 -6.35 -4.53
CA ARG A 45 -2.06 -6.90 -3.25
C ARG A 45 -1.84 -8.41 -3.15
N ARG A 46 -2.26 -9.18 -4.17
CA ARG A 46 -2.05 -10.64 -4.21
C ARG A 46 -0.56 -11.00 -4.12
N THR A 47 0.27 -10.27 -4.86
CA THR A 47 1.73 -10.47 -4.85
C THR A 47 2.31 -10.21 -3.47
N VAL A 48 1.99 -9.07 -2.87
CA VAL A 48 2.43 -8.72 -1.51
C VAL A 48 1.97 -9.76 -0.47
N GLU A 49 0.71 -10.16 -0.53
CA GLU A 49 0.17 -11.17 0.39
C GLU A 49 0.94 -12.48 0.28
N LYS A 50 1.17 -12.97 -0.95
CA LYS A 50 1.90 -14.22 -1.21
C LYS A 50 3.35 -14.15 -0.71
N MET A 51 4.06 -13.06 -0.99
CA MET A 51 5.46 -12.90 -0.58
C MET A 51 5.59 -12.79 0.94
N VAL A 52 4.72 -12.02 1.60
CA VAL A 52 4.74 -11.89 3.06
C VAL A 52 4.37 -13.23 3.73
N ASP A 53 3.44 -14.00 3.16
CA ASP A 53 3.11 -15.32 3.68
C ASP A 53 4.29 -16.29 3.50
N SER A 54 4.96 -16.26 2.37
CA SER A 54 6.21 -17.01 2.12
C SER A 54 7.27 -16.69 3.18
N MET A 55 7.52 -15.40 3.43
CA MET A 55 8.47 -14.96 4.45
C MET A 55 8.08 -15.44 5.86
N LEU A 56 6.80 -15.33 6.23
CA LEU A 56 6.32 -15.71 7.56
C LEU A 56 6.31 -17.23 7.78
N ALA A 57 6.31 -18.03 6.70
CA ALA A 57 6.36 -19.48 6.72
C ALA A 57 7.79 -20.04 6.57
N ASP A 58 8.76 -19.20 6.23
CA ASP A 58 10.15 -19.61 6.03
C ASP A 58 10.80 -20.06 7.35
N ALA A 59 11.49 -21.19 7.32
CA ALA A 59 12.06 -21.83 8.51
C ALA A 59 13.20 -21.01 9.12
N GLU A 60 14.05 -20.39 8.29
CA GLU A 60 15.14 -19.55 8.77
C GLU A 60 14.62 -18.26 9.39
N VAL A 61 13.62 -17.63 8.76
CA VAL A 61 12.94 -16.46 9.32
C VAL A 61 12.27 -16.81 10.67
N ILE A 62 11.60 -17.96 10.76
CA ILE A 62 10.96 -18.42 12.02
C ILE A 62 12.01 -18.60 13.10
N LYS A 63 13.16 -19.18 12.78
CA LYS A 63 14.25 -19.42 13.71
C LYS A 63 14.85 -18.09 14.20
N GLU A 64 15.16 -17.15 13.29
CA GLU A 64 15.77 -15.86 13.63
C GLU A 64 14.81 -14.93 14.40
N VAL A 65 13.51 -14.94 14.03
CA VAL A 65 12.51 -14.14 14.73
C VAL A 65 12.23 -14.73 16.12
N GLY A 66 12.18 -16.05 16.27
CA GLY A 66 11.98 -16.79 17.50
C GLY A 66 10.87 -16.20 18.38
N GLY A 67 11.07 -16.07 19.65
CA GLY A 67 10.20 -15.32 20.57
C GLY A 67 10.59 -13.85 20.76
N SER A 68 11.66 -13.40 20.10
CA SER A 68 12.30 -12.09 20.38
C SER A 68 11.56 -10.89 19.80
N ARG A 69 10.74 -11.08 18.75
CA ARG A 69 10.05 -10.02 18.01
C ARG A 69 11.01 -8.89 17.63
N PRO A 70 11.97 -9.14 16.72
CA PRO A 70 12.98 -8.17 16.37
C PRO A 70 12.35 -6.89 15.78
N VAL A 71 13.06 -5.78 15.93
CA VAL A 71 12.68 -4.51 15.32
C VAL A 71 13.06 -4.55 13.84
N LEU A 72 12.07 -4.43 12.98
CA LEU A 72 12.20 -4.39 11.54
C LEU A 72 12.07 -2.94 11.05
N ASP A 73 13.01 -2.53 10.23
CA ASP A 73 12.94 -1.30 9.46
C ASP A 73 12.67 -1.57 7.99
N MET A 74 12.06 -0.62 7.30
CA MET A 74 11.68 -0.74 5.91
C MET A 74 11.72 0.62 5.22
N THR A 75 12.64 0.81 4.28
CA THR A 75 12.72 2.06 3.50
C THR A 75 11.74 2.16 2.35
N GLY A 76 11.01 1.10 2.08
CA GLY A 76 10.05 1.04 1.00
C GLY A 76 10.54 0.28 -0.23
N ILE A 77 9.64 0.17 -1.18
CA ILE A 77 9.86 -0.54 -2.45
C ILE A 77 10.35 0.46 -3.50
N LYS A 78 11.44 0.15 -4.17
CA LYS A 78 11.94 0.98 -5.28
C LYS A 78 11.14 0.68 -6.55
N ASN A 79 10.53 1.72 -7.12
CA ASN A 79 9.91 1.60 -8.44
C ASN A 79 10.97 1.79 -9.52
N ARG A 80 11.23 0.75 -10.31
CA ARG A 80 12.11 0.75 -11.49
C ARG A 80 11.33 0.50 -12.77
N SER A 81 9.99 0.59 -12.71
CA SER A 81 9.14 0.51 -13.89
C SER A 81 8.99 1.88 -14.56
N THR A 82 8.52 1.87 -15.80
CA THR A 82 8.19 3.09 -16.55
C THR A 82 6.86 3.70 -16.11
N MET A 83 6.09 3.00 -15.28
CA MET A 83 4.79 3.46 -14.80
C MET A 83 4.92 4.20 -13.48
N HIS A 84 4.05 5.20 -13.30
CA HIS A 84 3.88 5.82 -12.00
C HIS A 84 3.09 4.87 -11.08
N ILE A 85 3.79 4.20 -10.18
CA ILE A 85 3.22 3.27 -9.19
C ILE A 85 3.51 3.82 -7.81
N ASP A 86 2.46 3.97 -7.01
CA ASP A 86 2.60 4.38 -5.62
C ASP A 86 3.18 3.24 -4.77
N THR A 87 4.50 3.28 -4.61
CA THR A 87 5.23 2.29 -3.80
C THR A 87 5.03 2.48 -2.30
N GLN A 88 4.54 3.65 -1.86
CA GLN A 88 4.22 3.87 -0.45
C GLN A 88 2.98 3.06 -0.05
N MET A 89 1.99 2.95 -0.93
CA MET A 89 0.83 2.09 -0.72
C MET A 89 1.25 0.62 -0.57
N ILE A 90 2.16 0.14 -1.42
CA ILE A 90 2.71 -1.21 -1.36
C ILE A 90 3.44 -1.43 -0.01
N THR A 91 4.33 -0.52 0.33
CA THR A 91 5.10 -0.54 1.59
C THR A 91 4.19 -0.57 2.81
N SER A 92 3.13 0.25 2.81
CA SER A 92 2.15 0.30 3.90
C SER A 92 1.36 -1.00 4.03
N SER A 93 1.03 -1.66 2.92
CA SER A 93 0.34 -2.95 2.91
C SER A 93 1.23 -4.06 3.51
N ILE A 94 2.50 -4.11 3.12
CA ILE A 94 3.49 -5.05 3.68
C ILE A 94 3.64 -4.81 5.18
N ARG A 95 3.88 -3.56 5.59
CA ARG A 95 4.03 -3.16 7.00
C ARG A 95 2.82 -3.60 7.82
N THR A 96 1.62 -3.31 7.34
CA THR A 96 0.37 -3.67 8.03
C THR A 96 0.26 -5.18 8.25
N LYS A 97 0.54 -5.98 7.22
CA LYS A 97 0.49 -7.44 7.32
C LYS A 97 1.53 -7.97 8.31
N LEU A 98 2.75 -7.46 8.27
CA LEU A 98 3.83 -7.86 9.18
C LEU A 98 3.56 -7.45 10.63
N ILE A 99 3.00 -6.27 10.89
CA ILE A 99 2.58 -5.86 12.25
C ILE A 99 1.49 -6.80 12.77
N ARG A 100 0.49 -7.11 11.92
CA ARG A 100 -0.60 -8.03 12.30
C ARG A 100 -0.13 -9.45 12.60
N SER A 101 0.94 -9.92 11.98
CA SER A 101 1.55 -11.23 12.27
C SER A 101 2.09 -11.32 13.70
N ARG A 102 2.33 -10.19 14.37
CA ARG A 102 2.94 -10.07 15.71
C ARG A 102 4.34 -10.67 15.83
N LYS A 103 4.97 -11.01 14.71
CA LYS A 103 6.34 -11.56 14.69
C LYS A 103 7.40 -10.46 14.69
N PHE A 104 7.07 -9.25 14.25
CA PHE A 104 7.98 -8.12 14.17
C PHE A 104 7.45 -6.91 14.93
N ARG A 105 8.36 -6.03 15.33
CA ARG A 105 8.09 -4.64 15.73
C ARG A 105 8.61 -3.72 14.65
N PHE A 106 7.97 -2.58 14.44
CA PHE A 106 8.38 -1.62 13.42
C PHE A 106 8.83 -0.32 14.05
N MET A 107 9.81 0.32 13.41
CA MET A 107 10.13 1.73 13.65
C MET A 107 9.35 2.57 12.65
N ASP A 108 8.81 3.69 13.12
CA ASP A 108 8.21 4.70 12.27
C ASP A 108 9.15 5.90 12.19
N HIS A 109 9.65 6.18 10.99
CA HIS A 109 10.52 7.32 10.72
C HIS A 109 9.76 8.50 10.13
N THR A 110 8.47 8.32 9.81
CA THR A 110 7.66 9.37 9.17
C THR A 110 7.34 10.51 10.12
N THR A 111 7.26 10.22 11.42
CA THR A 111 6.98 11.19 12.50
C THR A 111 8.19 11.54 13.33
N ALA A 112 9.39 11.10 12.92
CA ALA A 112 10.60 11.24 13.77
C ALA A 112 10.89 12.69 14.20
N ALA A 113 10.65 13.68 13.35
CA ALA A 113 10.83 15.10 13.69
C ALA A 113 9.79 15.58 14.70
N ASP A 114 8.54 15.16 14.56
CA ASP A 114 7.45 15.49 15.48
C ASP A 114 7.64 14.79 16.82
N ASP A 115 8.08 13.53 16.82
CA ASP A 115 8.42 12.76 18.02
C ASP A 115 9.53 13.45 18.80
N GLN A 116 10.58 13.94 18.10
CA GLN A 116 11.68 14.66 18.74
C GLN A 116 11.20 15.94 19.40
N LYS A 117 10.35 16.72 18.70
CA LYS A 117 9.74 17.92 19.24
C LYS A 117 8.88 17.61 20.45
N PHE A 118 8.02 16.59 20.36
CA PHE A 118 7.16 16.18 21.46
C PHE A 118 7.96 15.76 22.70
N LEU A 119 9.05 14.98 22.54
CA LEU A 119 9.92 14.56 23.63
C LEU A 119 10.63 15.76 24.28
N ASN A 120 11.08 16.74 23.48
CA ASN A 120 11.65 17.98 23.99
C ASN A 120 10.62 18.80 24.77
N ASP A 121 9.42 18.94 24.25
CA ASP A 121 8.34 19.66 24.92
C ASP A 121 7.97 19.00 26.26
N GLN A 122 7.91 17.68 26.32
CA GLN A 122 7.70 16.94 27.59
C GLN A 122 8.80 17.22 28.61
N ALA A 123 10.07 17.31 28.15
CA ALA A 123 11.20 17.53 29.04
C ALA A 123 11.25 18.97 29.60
N LEU A 124 10.74 19.95 28.84
CA LEU A 124 10.86 21.39 29.15
C LEU A 124 9.62 21.98 29.84
N ASN A 125 8.43 21.39 29.66
CA ASN A 125 7.16 22.00 30.09
C ASN A 125 6.88 21.94 31.59
N GLY A 126 7.72 21.28 32.41
CA GLY A 126 7.52 21.14 33.83
C GLY A 126 6.22 20.43 34.27
N MET A 127 5.39 20.00 33.31
CA MET A 127 4.14 19.27 33.56
C MET A 127 4.33 17.77 33.65
N THR A 128 5.45 17.27 33.15
CA THR A 128 5.77 15.84 33.14
C THR A 128 6.81 15.55 34.23
N ASP A 129 6.54 14.54 35.04
CA ASP A 129 7.52 14.04 36.02
C ASP A 129 8.82 13.65 35.29
N PRO A 130 9.96 14.28 35.59
CA PRO A 130 11.23 13.99 34.92
C PRO A 130 11.68 12.51 35.06
N ALA A 131 11.22 11.82 36.09
CA ALA A 131 11.50 10.39 36.29
C ALA A 131 10.71 9.49 35.33
N LYS A 132 9.58 9.99 34.81
CA LYS A 132 8.68 9.28 33.87
C LYS A 132 8.85 9.74 32.42
N ALA A 133 9.53 10.86 32.20
CA ALA A 133 9.77 11.37 30.85
C ALA A 133 10.60 10.37 30.02
N VAL A 134 10.15 10.12 28.78
CA VAL A 134 10.92 9.31 27.82
C VAL A 134 12.14 10.11 27.38
N ARG A 135 13.32 9.59 27.67
CA ARG A 135 14.58 10.25 27.29
C ARG A 135 14.91 9.98 25.81
N MET A 136 15.40 11.00 25.12
CA MET A 136 15.95 10.86 23.78
C MET A 136 17.08 9.80 23.76
N GLY A 137 17.20 9.05 22.65
CA GLY A 137 18.20 7.99 22.50
C GLY A 137 17.83 6.65 23.17
N LYS A 138 16.63 6.53 23.73
CA LYS A 138 16.08 5.26 24.26
C LYS A 138 15.27 4.47 23.25
N GLN A 139 15.18 4.94 22.00
CA GLN A 139 14.49 4.22 20.94
C GLN A 139 15.23 2.94 20.58
N SER A 140 14.47 1.88 20.28
CA SER A 140 15.03 0.60 19.84
C SER A 140 15.69 0.75 18.48
N ALA A 141 16.90 0.19 18.33
CA ALA A 141 17.53 0.12 17.01
C ALA A 141 16.89 -0.98 16.16
N ALA A 142 16.84 -0.78 14.85
CA ALA A 142 16.46 -1.83 13.92
C ALA A 142 17.48 -2.97 13.95
N GLN A 143 16.97 -4.20 13.98
CA GLN A 143 17.76 -5.43 13.96
C GLN A 143 17.67 -6.11 12.60
N MET A 144 16.56 -5.89 11.90
CA MET A 144 16.28 -6.42 10.58
C MET A 144 15.87 -5.32 9.62
N TYR A 145 16.09 -5.56 8.34
CA TYR A 145 15.81 -4.60 7.30
C TYR A 145 15.15 -5.28 6.11
N LEU A 146 13.95 -4.81 5.74
CA LEU A 146 13.21 -5.28 4.57
C LEU A 146 13.31 -4.27 3.44
N TYR A 147 13.70 -4.71 2.27
CA TYR A 147 13.82 -3.88 1.07
C TYR A 147 13.46 -4.67 -0.17
N GLY A 148 13.12 -3.97 -1.23
CA GLY A 148 12.77 -4.60 -2.49
C GLY A 148 12.64 -3.61 -3.64
N ALA A 149 12.30 -4.16 -4.80
CA ALA A 149 12.06 -3.38 -6.00
C ALA A 149 10.95 -4.00 -6.85
N LEU A 150 10.34 -3.14 -7.67
CA LEU A 150 9.47 -3.51 -8.76
C LEU A 150 10.17 -3.12 -10.07
N ASP A 151 10.56 -4.12 -10.83
CA ASP A 151 11.19 -4.00 -12.14
C ASP A 151 10.15 -4.23 -13.26
N GLU A 152 10.37 -3.67 -14.44
CA GLU A 152 9.51 -3.86 -15.62
C GLU A 152 10.36 -4.14 -16.86
N ILE A 153 9.95 -5.15 -17.63
CA ILE A 153 10.38 -5.35 -19.02
C ILE A 153 9.15 -5.14 -19.90
N ARG A 154 9.29 -4.26 -20.88
CA ARG A 154 8.23 -3.95 -21.84
C ARG A 154 8.67 -4.33 -23.25
N ASN A 155 7.88 -5.18 -23.90
CA ASN A 155 8.02 -5.50 -25.31
C ASN A 155 6.78 -5.00 -26.07
N GLN A 156 6.99 -4.48 -27.25
CA GLN A 156 5.91 -4.03 -28.15
C GLN A 156 6.20 -4.49 -29.57
N THR A 157 5.29 -5.30 -30.12
CA THR A 157 5.41 -5.85 -31.49
C THR A 157 4.03 -5.95 -32.09
N ASP A 158 3.86 -5.46 -33.33
CA ASP A 158 2.66 -5.63 -34.14
C ASP A 158 1.33 -5.35 -33.45
N GLY A 159 1.26 -4.26 -32.68
CA GLY A 159 0.04 -3.87 -31.97
C GLY A 159 -0.21 -4.61 -30.64
N VAL A 160 0.68 -5.54 -30.27
CA VAL A 160 0.68 -6.20 -28.96
C VAL A 160 1.67 -5.52 -28.04
N THR A 161 1.23 -5.14 -26.84
CA THR A 161 2.11 -4.68 -25.78
C THR A 161 2.14 -5.74 -24.69
N ASP A 162 3.32 -6.32 -24.47
CA ASP A 162 3.59 -7.28 -23.41
C ASP A 162 4.44 -6.61 -22.33
N ARG A 163 3.99 -6.66 -21.09
CA ARG A 163 4.69 -6.12 -19.92
C ARG A 163 4.89 -7.22 -18.90
N TYR A 164 6.13 -7.36 -18.52
CA TYR A 164 6.58 -8.30 -17.52
C TYR A 164 7.05 -7.53 -16.31
N TYR A 165 6.38 -7.72 -15.20
CA TYR A 165 6.72 -7.11 -13.92
C TYR A 165 7.34 -8.14 -13.00
N LYS A 166 8.43 -7.77 -12.36
CA LYS A 166 9.16 -8.59 -11.41
C LYS A 166 9.22 -7.86 -10.07
N PHE A 167 8.61 -8.43 -9.08
CA PHE A 167 8.58 -7.91 -7.73
C PHE A 167 9.54 -8.72 -6.88
N ASN A 168 10.54 -8.10 -6.26
CA ASN A 168 11.47 -8.76 -5.36
C ASN A 168 11.41 -8.16 -3.95
N LEU A 169 11.60 -9.00 -2.93
CA LEU A 169 11.74 -8.62 -1.54
C LEU A 169 12.91 -9.38 -0.91
N ASN A 170 13.64 -8.69 -0.03
CA ASN A 170 14.77 -9.27 0.68
C ASN A 170 14.69 -8.87 2.16
N LEU A 171 14.85 -9.83 3.04
CA LEU A 171 14.98 -9.62 4.48
C LEU A 171 16.44 -9.82 4.88
N LYS A 172 17.01 -8.78 5.49
CA LYS A 172 18.41 -8.75 5.92
C LYS A 172 18.51 -8.65 7.44
N ASP A 173 19.38 -9.43 8.06
CA ASP A 173 19.83 -9.20 9.44
C ASP A 173 20.90 -8.09 9.40
N LEU A 174 20.65 -7.01 10.14
CA LEU A 174 21.58 -5.87 10.21
C LEU A 174 22.82 -6.15 11.07
N ARG A 175 22.79 -7.15 11.94
CA ARG A 175 23.91 -7.53 12.81
C ARG A 175 24.97 -8.29 12.04
N SER A 176 24.56 -9.28 11.25
CA SER A 176 25.47 -10.08 10.42
C SER A 176 25.71 -9.48 9.04
N GLY A 177 24.74 -8.71 8.53
CA GLY A 177 24.74 -8.20 7.16
C GLY A 177 24.21 -9.20 6.13
N GLU A 178 23.76 -10.37 6.57
CA GLU A 178 23.30 -11.46 5.71
C GLU A 178 21.85 -11.26 5.28
N ILE A 179 21.52 -11.69 4.05
CA ILE A 179 20.14 -11.81 3.59
C ILE A 179 19.65 -13.17 4.06
N ILE A 180 18.70 -13.18 5.00
CA ILE A 180 18.15 -14.39 5.59
C ILE A 180 16.94 -14.92 4.86
N TRP A 181 16.33 -14.11 4.00
CA TRP A 181 15.21 -14.51 3.15
C TRP A 181 15.12 -13.61 1.92
N THR A 182 14.74 -14.20 0.81
CA THR A 182 14.41 -13.51 -0.44
C THR A 182 13.27 -14.21 -1.14
N ASP A 183 12.41 -13.45 -1.80
CA ASP A 183 11.36 -13.98 -2.68
C ASP A 183 11.19 -13.08 -3.89
N GLU A 184 10.70 -13.68 -4.96
CA GLU A 184 10.49 -13.04 -6.24
C GLU A 184 9.15 -13.49 -6.83
N GLN A 185 8.34 -12.54 -7.25
CA GLN A 185 7.05 -12.80 -7.90
C GLN A 185 6.97 -12.07 -9.24
N GLU A 186 6.47 -12.80 -10.22
CA GLU A 186 6.36 -12.34 -11.60
C GLU A 186 4.90 -12.15 -12.00
N ILE A 187 4.62 -11.04 -12.70
CA ILE A 187 3.30 -10.72 -13.22
C ILE A 187 3.45 -10.36 -14.69
N ARG A 188 2.81 -11.12 -15.57
CA ARG A 188 2.77 -10.83 -17.00
C ARG A 188 1.41 -10.23 -17.37
N LYS A 189 1.44 -9.12 -18.12
CA LYS A 189 0.28 -8.42 -18.66
C LYS A 189 0.44 -8.24 -20.15
N GLU A 190 -0.58 -8.63 -20.89
CA GLU A 190 -0.63 -8.50 -22.34
C GLU A 190 -1.82 -7.63 -22.75
N GLN A 191 -1.59 -6.71 -23.66
CA GLN A 191 -2.62 -5.88 -24.25
C GLN A 191 -2.53 -5.95 -25.77
N VAL A 192 -3.60 -6.41 -26.39
CA VAL A 192 -3.76 -6.41 -27.85
C VAL A 192 -4.54 -5.17 -28.25
N LYS A 193 -3.97 -4.34 -29.14
CA LYS A 193 -4.74 -3.26 -29.77
C LYS A 193 -5.64 -3.86 -30.85
N ASN A 194 -6.93 -3.89 -30.60
CA ASN A 194 -7.89 -4.18 -31.67
C ASN A 194 -7.93 -2.98 -32.62
N VAL A 195 -7.25 -3.11 -33.73
CA VAL A 195 -7.42 -2.15 -34.84
C VAL A 195 -8.74 -2.52 -35.50
N ILE A 196 -9.82 -1.87 -35.10
CA ILE A 196 -11.08 -1.91 -35.83
C ILE A 196 -10.83 -1.02 -37.06
N GLY A 197 -10.50 -1.65 -38.18
CA GLY A 197 -10.47 -0.97 -39.46
C GLY A 197 -11.90 -0.58 -39.85
N PHE A 198 -12.12 0.69 -40.09
CA PHE A 198 -13.30 1.20 -40.83
C PHE A 198 -13.00 1.18 -42.31
#